data_4e600c72bf34e05d9b88554678dc4e3c
#
_entry.id   4e600c72bf34e05d9b88554678dc4e3c
#
_cell.length_a   1.000
_cell.length_b   1.000
_cell.length_c   1.000
_cell.angle_alpha   90.00
_cell.angle_beta   90.00
_cell.angle_gamma   90.00
#
_symmetry.space_group_name_H-M   'P 1'
#
loop_
_entity.id
_entity.type
_entity.pdbx_description
1 polymer ?
#
loop_
_entity_poly.entity_id
_entity_poly.type
_entity_poly.pdbx_seq_one_letter_code
_entity_poly.pdbx_strand_id
1 'polypeptide(L)'
;MCGTVRNLFVTARQADAQPRGAEGSGVSGIDECLLRAMTVPGARGAALVEWVSGLALGVIGEAAAGDHETVAAETAAYARATAEHPVFTAGHTGPGPAAEEAVVVTGDGYHLLRFVEAPYEGGVFLYLWLDRAQANLGMALIRLRELAEGLVLV
;
A
#
# COMPACT_ATOMS: atom_id res chain seq x y z
N MET A 1 0.62 -8.77 -18.67
CA MET A 1 -0.23 -7.83 -19.20
C MET A 1 -0.66 -6.82 -18.21
N CYS A 2 -1.48 -7.18 -17.30
CA CYS A 2 -1.99 -6.22 -16.35
C CYS A 2 -0.91 -5.54 -15.55
N GLY A 3 0.05 -6.28 -15.11
CA GLY A 3 1.12 -5.70 -14.35
C GLY A 3 1.88 -4.65 -15.14
N THR A 4 2.08 -4.94 -16.40
CA THR A 4 2.79 -4.02 -17.27
C THR A 4 2.03 -2.73 -17.42
N VAL A 5 0.74 -2.86 -17.57
CA VAL A 5 -0.09 -1.68 -17.73
C VAL A 5 -0.03 -0.82 -16.48
N ARG A 6 -0.03 -1.45 -15.33
CA ARG A 6 0.04 -0.72 -14.09
C ARG A 6 1.34 0.04 -13.95
N ASN A 7 2.41 -0.63 -14.30
CA ASN A 7 3.69 0.02 -14.21
C ASN A 7 3.78 1.19 -15.15
N LEU A 8 3.23 1.01 -16.33
CA LEU A 8 3.24 2.08 -17.28
C LEU A 8 2.43 3.26 -16.79
N PHE A 9 1.31 2.95 -16.14
CA PHE A 9 0.46 3.96 -15.59
C PHE A 9 1.21 4.79 -14.55
N VAL A 10 1.92 4.15 -13.66
CA VAL A 10 2.68 4.86 -12.65
C VAL A 10 3.74 5.73 -13.30
N THR A 11 4.41 5.18 -14.28
CA THR A 11 5.46 5.92 -14.95
C THR A 11 4.92 7.15 -15.65
N ALA A 12 3.83 6.97 -16.35
CA ALA A 12 3.24 8.09 -17.05
C ALA A 12 2.81 9.17 -16.08
N ARG A 13 2.30 8.75 -14.96
CA ARG A 13 1.86 9.67 -13.97
C ARG A 13 3.00 10.48 -13.42
N GLN A 14 4.11 9.84 -13.22
CA GLN A 14 5.26 10.55 -12.77
C GLN A 14 5.67 11.62 -13.74
N ALA A 15 5.71 11.26 -14.99
CA ALA A 15 6.13 12.19 -15.98
C ALA A 15 5.19 13.40 -16.02
N ASP A 16 3.94 13.13 -15.90
CA ASP A 16 2.99 14.20 -15.94
C ASP A 16 3.03 15.06 -14.72
N ALA A 17 3.22 14.46 -13.59
CA ALA A 17 3.18 15.17 -12.36
C ALA A 17 4.39 16.03 -12.13
N GLN A 18 5.46 15.74 -12.88
CA GLN A 18 6.67 16.41 -12.61
C GLN A 18 6.60 17.91 -12.45
N PRO A 19 6.06 18.61 -13.37
CA PRO A 19 6.08 20.07 -13.22
C PRO A 19 5.26 20.52 -12.05
N ARG A 20 4.21 19.87 -11.79
CA ARG A 20 3.39 20.31 -10.71
C ARG A 20 3.75 19.72 -9.43
N GLY A 21 4.48 18.65 -9.47
CA GLY A 21 4.92 18.01 -8.27
C GLY A 21 5.56 18.98 -7.36
N ALA A 22 6.17 19.94 -7.93
CA ALA A 22 6.87 20.89 -7.14
C ALA A 22 5.94 21.62 -6.22
N GLU A 23 4.87 22.06 -6.75
CA GLU A 23 4.04 22.81 -5.89
C GLU A 23 3.20 21.91 -5.10
N GLY A 24 2.96 20.77 -5.59
CA GLY A 24 2.27 19.83 -4.78
C GLY A 24 3.09 19.46 -3.62
N SER A 25 4.26 20.03 -3.55
CA SER A 25 5.18 19.71 -2.55
C SER A 25 4.53 19.44 -1.25
N GLY A 26 4.97 18.60 -0.53
CA GLY A 26 4.44 18.27 0.74
C GLY A 26 3.24 17.40 0.63
N VAL A 27 2.64 17.37 -0.51
CA VAL A 27 1.50 16.55 -0.69
C VAL A 27 1.94 15.28 -1.35
N SER A 28 1.82 14.21 -0.67
CA SER A 28 2.20 12.95 -1.24
C SER A 28 1.05 12.38 -2.00
N GLY A 29 1.13 12.47 -3.29
CA GLY A 29 0.20 11.76 -4.13
C GLY A 29 0.53 10.29 -4.11
N ILE A 30 -0.28 9.52 -4.81
CA ILE A 30 -0.13 8.07 -4.82
C ILE A 30 1.21 7.68 -5.42
N ASP A 31 1.55 8.28 -6.55
CA ASP A 31 2.78 7.90 -7.24
C ASP A 31 4.01 8.20 -6.39
N GLU A 32 4.01 9.35 -5.75
CA GLU A 32 5.16 9.69 -4.91
C GLU A 32 5.25 8.79 -3.70
N CYS A 33 4.11 8.46 -3.11
CA CYS A 33 4.10 7.56 -1.97
C CYS A 33 4.70 6.21 -2.35
N LEU A 34 4.31 5.68 -3.51
CA LEU A 34 4.81 4.40 -3.95
C LEU A 34 6.30 4.44 -4.27
N LEU A 35 6.75 5.55 -4.86
CA LEU A 35 8.17 5.70 -5.11
C LEU A 35 8.96 5.70 -3.81
N ARG A 36 8.45 6.38 -2.80
CA ARG A 36 9.12 6.40 -1.51
C ARG A 36 9.09 5.04 -0.85
N ALA A 37 8.01 4.29 -1.03
CA ALA A 37 7.93 2.95 -0.46
C ALA A 37 9.05 2.07 -1.01
N MET A 38 9.39 2.28 -2.27
CA MET A 38 10.45 1.48 -2.88
C MET A 38 11.85 1.84 -2.39
N THR A 39 12.00 2.93 -1.64
CA THR A 39 13.28 3.25 -1.04
C THR A 39 13.51 2.54 0.28
N VAL A 40 12.51 1.86 0.81
CA VAL A 40 12.68 1.07 2.03
C VAL A 40 13.59 -0.10 1.69
N PRO A 41 14.64 -0.33 2.49
CA PRO A 41 15.58 -1.41 2.17
C PRO A 41 14.88 -2.75 2.06
N GLY A 42 15.15 -3.44 0.98
CA GLY A 42 14.55 -4.74 0.70
C GLY A 42 13.23 -4.66 -0.04
N ALA A 43 12.74 -3.47 -0.35
CA ALA A 43 11.45 -3.34 -1.03
C ALA A 43 11.52 -3.96 -2.42
N ARG A 44 10.52 -4.79 -2.73
CA ARG A 44 10.41 -5.42 -4.04
C ARG A 44 9.20 -4.94 -4.81
N GLY A 45 8.13 -4.62 -4.11
CA GLY A 45 6.94 -4.10 -4.76
C GLY A 45 6.03 -3.44 -3.76
N ALA A 46 5.19 -2.54 -4.24
CA ALA A 46 4.25 -1.83 -3.39
C ALA A 46 3.00 -1.51 -4.17
N ALA A 47 1.90 -1.30 -3.46
CA ALA A 47 0.63 -0.97 -4.08
C ALA A 47 -0.24 -0.22 -3.10
N LEU A 48 -1.10 0.63 -3.63
CA LEU A 48 -2.15 1.24 -2.85
C LEU A 48 -3.45 0.63 -3.36
N VAL A 49 -4.22 0.04 -2.48
CA VAL A 49 -5.36 -0.79 -2.87
C VAL A 49 -6.60 -0.38 -2.10
N GLU A 50 -7.72 -0.34 -2.79
CA GLU A 50 -9.01 -0.13 -2.16
C GLU A 50 -9.55 -1.51 -1.80
N TRP A 51 -9.75 -1.78 -0.51
CA TRP A 51 -10.03 -3.15 -0.12
C TRP A 51 -11.49 -3.54 -0.27
N VAL A 52 -12.37 -2.59 -0.49
CA VAL A 52 -13.77 -2.95 -0.73
C VAL A 52 -13.92 -3.53 -2.14
N SER A 53 -13.31 -2.86 -3.12
CA SER A 53 -13.43 -3.30 -4.51
C SER A 53 -12.31 -4.24 -4.94
N GLY A 54 -11.19 -4.22 -4.25
CA GLY A 54 -10.02 -5.01 -4.64
C GLY A 54 -9.22 -4.36 -5.75
N LEU A 55 -9.49 -3.10 -6.04
CA LEU A 55 -8.80 -2.42 -7.13
C LEU A 55 -7.55 -1.73 -6.65
N ALA A 56 -6.50 -1.83 -7.42
CA ALA A 56 -5.27 -1.11 -7.14
C ALA A 56 -5.40 0.32 -7.64
N LEU A 57 -5.14 1.27 -6.75
CA LEU A 57 -5.10 2.68 -7.13
C LEU A 57 -3.76 3.05 -7.69
N GLY A 58 -2.74 2.27 -7.41
CA GLY A 58 -1.41 2.44 -7.96
C GLY A 58 -0.56 1.24 -7.59
N VAL A 59 0.42 0.93 -8.41
CA VAL A 59 1.33 -0.18 -8.16
C VAL A 59 2.73 0.18 -8.64
N ILE A 60 3.73 -0.45 -8.05
CA ILE A 60 5.10 -0.21 -8.45
C ILE A 60 5.92 -1.46 -8.13
N GLY A 61 6.95 -1.71 -8.90
CA GLY A 61 7.85 -2.81 -8.67
C GLY A 61 7.28 -4.14 -9.14
N GLU A 62 7.67 -5.21 -8.47
CA GLU A 62 7.28 -6.56 -8.83
C GLU A 62 6.00 -6.96 -8.14
N ALA A 63 5.26 -7.85 -8.77
CA ALA A 63 4.10 -8.46 -8.15
C ALA A 63 4.57 -9.69 -7.38
N ALA A 64 4.09 -9.85 -6.16
CA ALA A 64 4.53 -10.95 -5.31
C ALA A 64 4.09 -12.30 -5.87
N ALA A 65 3.00 -12.32 -6.60
CA ALA A 65 2.52 -13.56 -7.20
C ALA A 65 1.64 -13.19 -8.39
N GLY A 66 1.81 -13.87 -9.50
CA GLY A 66 1.00 -13.61 -10.67
C GLY A 66 1.23 -12.21 -11.21
N ASP A 67 0.21 -11.41 -11.18
CA ASP A 67 0.32 -10.02 -11.63
C ASP A 67 -0.21 -9.10 -10.55
N HIS A 68 -0.07 -7.80 -10.79
CA HIS A 68 -0.46 -6.80 -9.80
C HIS A 68 -1.95 -6.82 -9.50
N GLU A 69 -2.77 -7.14 -10.49
CA GLU A 69 -4.21 -7.21 -10.25
C GLU A 69 -4.56 -8.34 -9.31
N THR A 70 -3.92 -9.48 -9.49
CA THR A 70 -4.13 -10.62 -8.63
C THR A 70 -3.69 -10.29 -7.21
N VAL A 71 -2.51 -9.71 -7.07
CA VAL A 71 -2.01 -9.35 -5.76
C VAL A 71 -2.94 -8.37 -5.07
N ALA A 72 -3.45 -7.38 -5.81
CA ALA A 72 -4.37 -6.40 -5.25
C ALA A 72 -5.65 -7.06 -4.76
N ALA A 73 -6.23 -7.93 -5.58
CA ALA A 73 -7.49 -8.59 -5.21
C ALA A 73 -7.30 -9.49 -4.00
N GLU A 74 -6.22 -10.25 -3.98
CA GLU A 74 -6.00 -11.20 -2.89
C GLU A 74 -5.63 -10.50 -1.59
N THR A 75 -4.79 -9.46 -1.66
CA THR A 75 -4.45 -8.73 -0.46
C THR A 75 -5.64 -7.92 0.04
N ALA A 76 -6.52 -7.47 -0.85
CA ALA A 76 -7.74 -6.80 -0.44
C ALA A 76 -8.65 -7.72 0.35
N ALA A 77 -8.77 -8.98 -0.08
CA ALA A 77 -9.58 -9.95 0.65
C ALA A 77 -9.01 -10.18 2.04
N TYR A 78 -7.70 -10.28 2.15
CA TYR A 78 -7.04 -10.45 3.45
C TYR A 78 -7.24 -9.20 4.32
N ALA A 79 -7.09 -8.02 3.73
CA ALA A 79 -7.28 -6.77 4.47
C ALA A 79 -8.70 -6.64 4.99
N ARG A 80 -9.68 -6.99 4.15
CA ARG A 80 -11.08 -6.91 4.56
C ARG A 80 -11.35 -7.87 5.70
N ALA A 81 -10.83 -9.09 5.61
CA ALA A 81 -11.02 -10.07 6.67
C ALA A 81 -10.43 -9.55 7.98
N THR A 82 -9.25 -8.93 7.92
CA THR A 82 -8.61 -8.36 9.10
C THR A 82 -9.41 -7.20 9.65
N ALA A 83 -9.89 -6.32 8.79
CA ALA A 83 -10.61 -5.13 9.21
C ALA A 83 -11.95 -5.46 9.83
N GLU A 84 -12.59 -6.54 9.40
CA GLU A 84 -13.94 -6.87 9.82
C GLU A 84 -14.04 -8.02 10.80
N HIS A 85 -12.92 -8.65 11.11
CA HIS A 85 -12.97 -9.81 12.01
C HIS A 85 -13.38 -9.40 13.41
N PRO A 86 -14.36 -10.09 14.01
CA PRO A 86 -14.88 -9.69 15.32
C PRO A 86 -13.81 -9.61 16.41
N VAL A 87 -12.80 -10.46 16.34
CA VAL A 87 -11.74 -10.43 17.34
C VAL A 87 -11.01 -9.10 17.33
N PHE A 88 -10.85 -8.51 16.14
CA PHE A 88 -10.08 -7.27 16.01
C PHE A 88 -10.95 -6.02 16.07
N THR A 89 -12.27 -6.18 16.07
CA THR A 89 -13.16 -5.03 16.11
C THR A 89 -13.89 -4.87 17.42
N ALA A 90 -13.72 -5.83 18.33
CA ALA A 90 -14.44 -5.81 19.59
C ALA A 90 -14.12 -4.53 20.38
N GLY A 91 -15.16 -3.80 20.76
CA GLY A 91 -14.96 -2.58 21.53
C GLY A 91 -14.52 -1.37 20.77
N HIS A 92 -14.30 -1.52 19.47
CA HIS A 92 -13.88 -0.38 18.67
C HIS A 92 -15.07 0.48 18.32
N THR A 93 -14.97 1.79 18.56
CA THR A 93 -16.06 2.70 18.30
C THR A 93 -15.69 3.83 17.35
N GLY A 94 -14.43 3.95 16.94
CA GLY A 94 -14.01 5.00 16.05
C GLY A 94 -14.33 4.69 14.59
N PRO A 95 -14.10 5.65 13.72
CA PRO A 95 -14.28 5.41 12.29
C PRO A 95 -13.15 4.53 11.75
N GLY A 96 -13.44 3.85 10.65
CA GLY A 96 -12.44 3.03 10.00
C GLY A 96 -12.17 1.74 10.76
N PRO A 97 -11.28 0.92 10.27
CA PRO A 97 -10.97 -0.37 10.90
C PRO A 97 -10.21 -0.18 12.20
N ALA A 98 -10.46 -1.08 13.14
CA ALA A 98 -9.72 -1.06 14.39
C ALA A 98 -8.26 -1.45 14.16
N ALA A 99 -8.04 -2.37 13.24
CA ALA A 99 -6.69 -2.80 12.91
C ALA A 99 -5.97 -1.69 12.15
N GLU A 100 -4.75 -1.41 12.54
CA GLU A 100 -3.98 -0.37 11.88
C GLU A 100 -3.04 -0.94 10.85
N GLU A 101 -2.55 -2.13 11.08
CA GLU A 101 -1.64 -2.76 10.13
C GLU A 101 -1.66 -4.26 10.32
N ALA A 102 -1.23 -4.98 9.29
CA ALA A 102 -1.14 -6.43 9.34
C ALA A 102 0.18 -6.82 8.69
N VAL A 103 0.78 -7.89 9.19
CA VAL A 103 2.08 -8.35 8.71
C VAL A 103 2.01 -9.84 8.49
N VAL A 104 2.46 -10.27 7.32
CA VAL A 104 2.62 -11.69 7.06
C VAL A 104 4.10 -11.94 6.80
N VAL A 105 4.67 -12.87 7.54
CA VAL A 105 6.08 -13.25 7.40
C VAL A 105 6.13 -14.59 6.71
N THR A 106 6.81 -14.64 5.58
CA THR A 106 7.03 -15.89 4.89
C THR A 106 8.50 -16.25 5.00
N GLY A 107 8.89 -17.39 4.46
CA GLY A 107 10.27 -17.83 4.54
C GLY A 107 11.24 -16.87 3.88
N ASP A 108 10.80 -16.16 2.87
CA ASP A 108 11.66 -15.28 2.10
C ASP A 108 11.17 -13.83 2.02
N GLY A 109 10.10 -13.49 2.67
CA GLY A 109 9.57 -12.13 2.54
C GLY A 109 8.74 -11.65 3.70
N TYR A 110 8.50 -10.34 3.70
CA TYR A 110 7.54 -9.71 4.57
C TYR A 110 6.49 -9.06 3.70
N HIS A 111 5.24 -9.22 4.07
CA HIS A 111 4.13 -8.55 3.39
C HIS A 111 3.46 -7.65 4.42
N LEU A 112 3.54 -6.37 4.21
CA LEU A 112 3.04 -5.39 5.17
C LEU A 112 1.82 -4.70 4.58
N LEU A 113 0.77 -4.57 5.39
CA LEU A 113 -0.41 -3.83 5.01
C LEU A 113 -0.67 -2.78 6.07
N ARG A 114 -0.76 -1.54 5.66
CA ARG A 114 -1.07 -0.44 6.57
C ARG A 114 -2.35 0.22 6.10
N PHE A 115 -3.38 0.22 6.96
CA PHE A 115 -4.63 0.88 6.61
C PHE A 115 -4.41 2.39 6.60
N VAL A 116 -5.00 3.04 5.62
CA VAL A 116 -4.84 4.47 5.41
C VAL A 116 -6.19 5.13 5.66
N GLU A 117 -6.15 6.25 6.37
CA GLU A 117 -7.36 7.01 6.56
C GLU A 117 -7.74 7.65 5.24
N ALA A 118 -9.00 7.51 4.86
CA ALA A 118 -9.48 8.09 3.63
C ALA A 118 -10.69 8.94 3.93
N PRO A 119 -10.87 10.02 3.19
CA PRO A 119 -12.00 10.91 3.45
C PRO A 119 -13.33 10.40 2.93
N TYR A 120 -13.33 9.23 2.30
CA TYR A 120 -14.55 8.67 1.73
C TYR A 120 -14.74 7.26 2.26
N GLU A 121 -15.91 6.74 2.05
CA GLU A 121 -16.18 5.37 2.45
C GLU A 121 -15.39 4.43 1.58
N GLY A 122 -15.15 3.27 2.06
CA GLY A 122 -14.33 2.33 1.35
C GLY A 122 -12.91 2.45 1.86
N GLY A 123 -12.34 1.42 2.33
CA GLY A 123 -11.03 1.47 2.95
C GLY A 123 -9.93 1.35 1.92
N VAL A 124 -8.80 1.93 2.27
CA VAL A 124 -7.61 1.89 1.43
C VAL A 124 -6.48 1.39 2.30
N PHE A 125 -5.59 0.60 1.74
CA PHE A 125 -4.39 0.20 2.46
C PHE A 125 -3.18 0.30 1.55
N LEU A 126 -2.05 0.52 2.19
CA LEU A 126 -0.76 0.56 1.52
C LEU A 126 -0.09 -0.79 1.74
N TYR A 127 0.27 -1.45 0.66
CA TYR A 127 0.88 -2.77 0.69
C TYR A 127 2.34 -2.65 0.29
N LEU A 128 3.23 -3.29 1.04
CA LEU A 128 4.66 -3.28 0.76
C LEU A 128 5.20 -4.69 0.91
N TRP A 129 5.86 -5.18 -0.13
CA TRP A 129 6.47 -6.50 -0.14
C TRP A 129 7.97 -6.35 -0.10
N LEU A 130 8.61 -7.02 0.85
CA LEU A 130 10.02 -6.88 1.11
C LEU A 130 10.74 -8.22 1.05
N ASP A 131 11.98 -8.20 0.58
CA ASP A 131 12.87 -9.34 0.66
C ASP A 131 13.37 -9.46 2.09
N ARG A 132 13.04 -10.56 2.74
CA ARG A 132 13.35 -10.75 4.15
C ARG A 132 14.84 -10.71 4.42
N ALA A 133 15.64 -11.17 3.46
CA ALA A 133 17.09 -11.21 3.66
C ALA A 133 17.71 -9.82 3.72
N GLN A 134 17.06 -8.84 3.11
CA GLN A 134 17.62 -7.49 3.04
C GLN A 134 16.86 -6.47 3.88
N ALA A 135 15.69 -6.81 4.34
CA ALA A 135 14.83 -5.87 5.03
C ALA A 135 15.00 -5.95 6.54
N ASN A 136 14.73 -4.83 7.19
CA ASN A 136 14.59 -4.78 8.64
C ASN A 136 13.12 -4.52 8.91
N LEU A 137 12.43 -5.48 9.50
CA LEU A 137 10.98 -5.40 9.66
C LEU A 137 10.56 -4.19 10.49
N GLY A 138 11.26 -3.96 11.59
CA GLY A 138 10.90 -2.83 12.46
C GLY A 138 11.03 -1.50 11.75
N MET A 139 12.13 -1.32 11.03
CA MET A 139 12.35 -0.10 10.29
C MET A 139 11.32 0.05 9.18
N ALA A 140 11.00 -1.06 8.50
CA ALA A 140 10.03 -1.01 7.42
C ALA A 140 8.66 -0.62 7.93
N LEU A 141 8.26 -1.11 9.10
CA LEU A 141 6.98 -0.74 9.67
C LEU A 141 6.92 0.73 10.02
N ILE A 142 8.01 1.27 10.56
CA ILE A 142 8.07 2.70 10.88
C ILE A 142 7.92 3.52 9.60
N ARG A 143 8.65 3.14 8.56
CA ARG A 143 8.59 3.87 7.29
C ARG A 143 7.23 3.78 6.66
N LEU A 144 6.62 2.61 6.71
CA LEU A 144 5.30 2.42 6.12
C LEU A 144 4.26 3.28 6.84
N ARG A 145 4.38 3.36 8.15
CA ARG A 145 3.47 4.19 8.92
C ARG A 145 3.60 5.65 8.53
N GLU A 146 4.84 6.13 8.39
CA GLU A 146 5.07 7.50 7.99
C GLU A 146 4.50 7.79 6.61
N LEU A 147 4.68 6.85 5.69
CA LEU A 147 4.17 7.03 4.34
C LEU A 147 2.66 7.09 4.32
N ALA A 148 2.02 6.23 5.09
CA ALA A 148 0.56 6.21 5.14
C ALA A 148 0.01 7.49 5.75
N GLU A 149 0.69 8.00 6.78
CA GLU A 149 0.23 9.23 7.43
C GLU A 149 0.42 10.45 6.55
N GLY A 150 1.42 10.42 5.68
CA GLY A 150 1.67 11.53 4.78
C GLY A 150 0.91 11.47 3.47
N LEU A 151 0.16 10.39 3.24
CA LEU A 151 -0.54 10.23 1.98
C LEU A 151 -1.83 11.03 2.01
N VAL A 152 -2.03 11.83 0.98
CA VAL A 152 -3.22 12.64 0.85
C VAL A 152 -4.05 12.09 -0.31
N LEU A 153 -5.26 11.69 0.02
CA LEU A 153 -6.21 11.19 -0.98
C LEU A 153 -7.33 12.19 -1.11
N VAL A 154 -7.51 12.71 -2.29
CA VAL A 154 -8.55 13.70 -2.54
C VAL A 154 -9.50 13.26 -3.62
#